data_38118d50f1e7fe23e5e738802e6e6ae8
#
_entry.id   38118d50f1e7fe23e5e738802e6e6ae8
#
_cell.length_a   1.000
_cell.length_b   1.000
_cell.length_c   1.000
_cell.angle_alpha   90.00
_cell.angle_beta   90.00
_cell.angle_gamma   90.00
#
_symmetry.space_group_name_H-M   'P 1'
#
loop_
_entity.id
_entity.type
_entity.pdbx_description
1 polymer ?
#
loop_
_entity_poly.entity_id
_entity_poly.type
_entity_poly.pdbx_seq_one_letter_code
_entity_poly.pdbx_strand_id
1 'polypeptide(L)'
;MAAKKYKGRLHRSLQAMFIIPLFSLGIIITFFSYFTVRSAMYDEVQTELKNTANAVITAYDLLYPGDYHLEGETAYELYKGETVITSDYTIIDRLSADTAIDITLFYQDTRILTTIRNTDGSRIIGTGADSRIMQDVFFMEQPRFYDNATINKVNYFAYYTPLRNSNGAVIGMIYAGKPRSEVDKSVLHAVLPTLVVTLLGVIVVACLSSSYANRLTSTLRKIRNFFSKVAAGNLGEQLDPEILRRNDEISEMGYSALYMQRSLRTLIEQDTLTELNNRRFADKRLKQTQMSATIHGTYFVVAIGDIDYFKKVNDTYGHECGDLVLKKVAGILRKHMLGKGFAARWGGEEFLLLFDGHNLAEALSETEDLLTQIRNLDISYDDQPIRVTMTFGLAEGNVSTNVKELLQKADAKLYDGKNQGRNRIIA
;
A
#
# COMPACT_ATOMS: atom_id res chain seq x y z
N MET A 1 -11.30 9.58 -24.56
CA MET A 1 -9.92 10.14 -24.46
C MET A 1 -9.47 10.49 -23.02
N ALA A 2 -10.31 10.40 -22.00
CA ALA A 2 -9.98 10.77 -20.61
C ALA A 2 -9.33 9.67 -19.73
N ALA A 3 -9.34 8.42 -20.17
CA ALA A 3 -8.90 7.28 -19.33
C ALA A 3 -7.37 7.12 -19.16
N LYS A 4 -6.55 7.81 -19.98
CA LYS A 4 -5.09 7.64 -19.99
C LYS A 4 -4.36 8.45 -18.89
N LYS A 5 -5.00 9.46 -18.28
CA LYS A 5 -4.37 10.42 -17.36
C LYS A 5 -4.35 9.98 -15.88
N TYR A 6 -5.10 8.93 -15.51
CA TYR A 6 -5.22 8.46 -14.11
C TYR A 6 -4.39 7.21 -13.77
N LYS A 7 -3.66 6.66 -14.75
CA LYS A 7 -2.85 5.45 -14.57
C LYS A 7 -1.69 5.74 -13.61
N GLY A 8 -1.80 5.29 -12.38
CA GLY A 8 -0.73 5.33 -11.38
C GLY A 8 -0.79 6.43 -10.32
N ARG A 9 -1.78 7.35 -10.34
CA ARG A 9 -1.89 8.40 -9.31
C ARG A 9 -2.16 7.83 -7.91
N LEU A 10 -3.12 6.93 -7.77
CA LEU A 10 -3.46 6.31 -6.48
C LEU A 10 -2.27 5.53 -5.91
N HIS A 11 -1.58 4.75 -6.75
CA HIS A 11 -0.40 4.00 -6.36
C HIS A 11 0.72 4.94 -5.85
N ARG A 12 1.03 6.00 -6.59
CA ARG A 12 2.05 6.99 -6.19
C ARG A 12 1.66 7.75 -4.92
N SER A 13 0.38 8.10 -4.78
CA SER A 13 -0.13 8.78 -3.59
C SER A 13 0.00 7.91 -2.34
N LEU A 14 -0.37 6.63 -2.44
CA LEU A 14 -0.21 5.67 -1.35
C LEU A 14 1.26 5.46 -0.97
N GLN A 15 2.15 5.29 -1.97
CA GLN A 15 3.59 5.19 -1.70
C GLN A 15 4.14 6.44 -1.02
N ALA A 16 3.82 7.62 -1.52
CA ALA A 16 4.28 8.89 -0.95
C ALA A 16 3.79 9.08 0.48
N MET A 17 2.57 8.68 0.80
CA MET A 17 1.99 8.76 2.14
C MET A 17 2.78 7.98 3.19
N PHE A 18 3.39 6.84 2.83
CA PHE A 18 4.20 6.04 3.75
C PHE A 18 5.68 6.38 3.71
N ILE A 19 6.23 6.63 2.51
CA ILE A 19 7.67 6.83 2.34
C ILE A 19 8.12 8.21 2.85
N ILE A 20 7.37 9.28 2.56
CA ILE A 20 7.77 10.64 2.92
C ILE A 20 7.89 10.82 4.44
N PRO A 21 6.88 10.47 5.28
CA PRO A 21 7.00 10.60 6.73
C PRO A 21 8.13 9.75 7.32
N LEU A 22 8.31 8.53 6.81
CA LEU A 22 9.36 7.63 7.29
C LEU A 22 10.75 8.16 6.94
N PHE A 23 10.92 8.67 5.73
CA PHE A 23 12.19 9.27 5.30
C PHE A 23 12.52 10.53 6.11
N SER A 24 11.53 11.40 6.35
CA SER A 24 11.71 12.60 7.19
C SER A 24 12.06 12.23 8.63
N LEU A 25 11.39 11.23 9.21
CA LEU A 25 11.71 10.72 10.54
C LEU A 25 13.13 10.15 10.62
N GLY A 26 13.55 9.40 9.59
CA GLY A 26 14.89 8.87 9.48
C GLY A 26 15.96 9.96 9.47
N ILE A 27 15.75 11.04 8.73
CA ILE A 27 16.63 12.21 8.72
C ILE A 27 16.70 12.83 10.11
N ILE A 28 15.56 13.05 10.76
CA ILE A 28 15.50 13.66 12.10
C ILE A 28 16.26 12.79 13.12
N ILE A 29 16.04 11.48 13.12
CA ILE A 29 16.74 10.56 14.03
C ILE A 29 18.26 10.60 13.80
N THR A 30 18.70 10.52 12.55
CA THR A 30 20.13 10.53 12.20
C THR A 30 20.77 11.86 12.60
N PHE A 31 20.09 12.98 12.33
CA PHE A 31 20.54 14.31 12.71
C PHE A 31 20.67 14.44 14.23
N PHE A 32 19.64 14.07 14.97
CA PHE A 32 19.65 14.12 16.43
C PHE A 32 20.72 13.20 17.03
N SER A 33 20.85 11.97 16.49
CA SER A 33 21.89 11.02 16.90
C SER A 33 23.29 11.61 16.71
N TYR A 34 23.53 12.25 15.55
CA TYR A 34 24.83 12.88 15.28
C TYR A 34 25.16 13.97 16.31
N PHE A 35 24.25 14.88 16.61
CA PHE A 35 24.49 15.95 17.57
C PHE A 35 24.67 15.42 18.99
N THR A 36 23.86 14.44 19.39
CA THR A 36 23.96 13.84 20.73
C THR A 36 25.29 13.12 20.93
N VAL A 37 25.68 12.27 19.97
CA VAL A 37 26.94 11.53 20.02
C VAL A 37 28.15 12.49 19.98
N ARG A 38 28.07 13.50 19.10
CA ARG A 38 29.15 14.50 19.01
C ARG A 38 29.34 15.27 20.31
N SER A 39 28.23 15.75 20.92
CA SER A 39 28.31 16.47 22.20
C SER A 39 28.87 15.58 23.29
N ALA A 40 28.41 14.37 23.44
CA ALA A 40 28.87 13.42 24.43
C ALA A 40 30.37 13.11 24.29
N MET A 41 30.81 12.86 23.05
CA MET A 41 32.25 12.61 22.77
C MET A 41 33.14 13.82 23.03
N TYR A 42 32.65 15.04 22.78
CA TYR A 42 33.40 16.24 23.06
C TYR A 42 33.55 16.46 24.57
N ASP A 43 32.49 16.23 25.35
CA ASP A 43 32.52 16.31 26.81
C ASP A 43 33.45 15.23 27.41
N GLU A 44 33.43 14.03 26.84
CA GLU A 44 34.31 12.92 27.21
C GLU A 44 35.77 13.27 26.95
N VAL A 45 36.10 13.76 25.73
CA VAL A 45 37.45 14.19 25.35
C VAL A 45 37.93 15.32 26.27
N GLN A 46 37.10 16.32 26.56
CA GLN A 46 37.50 17.40 27.50
C GLN A 46 37.84 16.85 28.87
N THR A 47 37.08 15.90 29.38
CA THR A 47 37.30 15.25 30.69
C THR A 47 38.57 14.40 30.66
N GLU A 48 38.78 13.64 29.60
CA GLU A 48 39.98 12.80 29.38
C GLU A 48 41.26 13.63 29.34
N LEU A 49 41.27 14.74 28.57
CA LEU A 49 42.38 15.65 28.47
C LEU A 49 42.71 16.33 29.81
N LYS A 50 41.70 16.79 30.55
CA LYS A 50 41.84 17.34 31.88
C LYS A 50 42.49 16.34 32.86
N ASN A 51 41.95 15.10 32.86
CA ASN A 51 42.50 14.06 33.75
C ASN A 51 43.92 13.69 33.40
N THR A 52 44.26 13.60 32.11
CA THR A 52 45.60 13.32 31.64
C THR A 52 46.57 14.45 32.04
N ALA A 53 46.23 15.73 31.84
CA ALA A 53 47.05 16.85 32.24
C ALA A 53 47.32 16.87 33.76
N ASN A 54 46.31 16.58 34.58
CA ASN A 54 46.46 16.48 36.02
C ASN A 54 47.30 15.25 36.44
N ALA A 55 47.15 14.12 35.75
CA ALA A 55 47.98 12.93 35.99
C ALA A 55 49.47 13.20 35.72
N VAL A 56 49.78 13.98 34.67
CA VAL A 56 51.15 14.40 34.38
C VAL A 56 51.71 15.20 35.55
N ILE A 57 51.01 16.23 36.03
CA ILE A 57 51.47 17.05 37.17
C ILE A 57 51.69 16.15 38.38
N THR A 58 50.75 15.31 38.73
CA THR A 58 50.82 14.39 39.88
C THR A 58 52.01 13.44 39.75
N ALA A 59 52.24 12.88 38.55
CA ALA A 59 53.37 11.96 38.30
C ALA A 59 54.74 12.66 38.54
N TYR A 60 54.90 13.90 38.01
CA TYR A 60 56.12 14.66 38.25
C TYR A 60 56.27 15.01 39.70
N ASP A 61 55.24 15.42 40.43
CA ASP A 61 55.29 15.77 41.84
C ASP A 61 55.62 14.57 42.75
N LEU A 62 55.17 13.39 42.40
CA LEU A 62 55.45 12.16 43.16
C LEU A 62 56.84 11.61 42.88
N LEU A 63 57.36 11.69 41.65
CA LEU A 63 58.65 11.10 41.26
C LEU A 63 59.80 12.00 41.47
N TYR A 64 59.58 13.31 41.35
CA TYR A 64 60.66 14.32 41.45
C TYR A 64 60.24 15.41 42.46
N PRO A 65 60.53 15.23 43.75
CA PRO A 65 60.21 16.22 44.77
C PRO A 65 61.05 17.51 44.64
N GLY A 66 60.41 18.67 44.86
CA GLY A 66 60.97 19.98 44.75
C GLY A 66 60.36 20.89 43.68
N ASP A 67 60.83 22.11 43.57
CA ASP A 67 60.30 23.11 42.65
C ASP A 67 61.00 23.08 41.29
N TYR A 68 60.25 23.54 40.26
CA TYR A 68 60.77 23.68 38.91
C TYR A 68 61.68 24.93 38.82
N HIS A 69 62.86 24.82 38.23
CA HIS A 69 63.78 25.91 37.96
C HIS A 69 64.66 25.63 36.75
N LEU A 70 65.25 26.67 36.13
CA LEU A 70 66.19 26.57 35.03
C LEU A 70 67.63 26.78 35.54
N GLU A 71 68.55 25.94 35.08
CA GLU A 71 69.91 26.11 35.25
C GLU A 71 70.69 26.00 33.93
N GLY A 72 71.84 26.66 33.79
CA GLY A 72 72.72 26.59 32.62
C GLY A 72 73.04 27.94 31.99
N GLU A 73 74.29 28.15 31.62
CA GLU A 73 74.76 29.40 30.96
C GLU A 73 74.63 29.40 29.44
N THR A 74 74.61 28.23 28.79
CA THR A 74 74.63 28.10 27.33
C THR A 74 73.47 27.17 26.80
N ALA A 75 73.00 26.26 27.61
CA ALA A 75 71.78 25.42 27.33
C ALA A 75 70.92 25.38 28.58
N TYR A 76 69.73 25.91 28.51
CA TYR A 76 68.82 25.89 29.64
C TYR A 76 68.33 24.48 29.88
N GLU A 77 68.63 23.88 31.02
CA GLU A 77 68.12 22.63 31.50
C GLU A 77 67.01 22.89 32.55
N LEU A 78 65.84 22.27 32.36
CA LEU A 78 64.78 22.37 33.34
C LEU A 78 64.92 21.28 34.38
N TYR A 79 65.05 21.72 35.62
CA TYR A 79 65.10 20.86 36.80
C TYR A 79 63.80 20.83 37.53
N LYS A 80 63.50 19.68 38.16
CA LYS A 80 62.49 19.56 39.22
C LYS A 80 63.16 19.02 40.45
N GLY A 81 63.32 19.89 41.51
CA GLY A 81 64.21 19.63 42.60
C GLY A 81 65.64 19.50 42.15
N GLU A 82 66.30 18.40 42.45
CA GLU A 82 67.69 18.13 42.04
C GLU A 82 67.76 17.33 40.70
N THR A 83 66.64 17.01 40.07
CA THR A 83 66.62 16.15 38.89
C THR A 83 66.41 16.94 37.60
N VAL A 84 67.30 16.75 36.63
CA VAL A 84 67.12 17.26 35.27
C VAL A 84 65.99 16.53 34.59
N ILE A 85 64.93 17.26 34.17
CA ILE A 85 63.82 16.70 33.46
C ILE A 85 63.85 17.04 31.95
N THR A 86 64.66 17.94 31.51
CA THR A 86 64.94 18.22 30.10
C THR A 86 65.43 16.94 29.42
N SER A 87 64.81 16.51 28.35
CA SER A 87 65.10 15.27 27.61
C SER A 87 64.70 13.96 28.31
N ASP A 88 64.09 13.99 29.50
CA ASP A 88 63.41 12.80 30.08
C ASP A 88 61.99 12.73 29.65
N TYR A 89 61.73 11.94 28.65
CA TYR A 89 60.36 11.75 28.06
C TYR A 89 59.62 10.57 28.66
N THR A 90 60.19 9.85 29.63
CA THR A 90 59.68 8.56 30.13
C THR A 90 58.25 8.68 30.63
N ILE A 91 57.92 9.69 31.39
CA ILE A 91 56.61 9.90 31.99
C ILE A 91 55.57 10.25 30.89
N ILE A 92 55.91 11.27 30.09
CA ILE A 92 54.96 11.75 29.07
C ILE A 92 54.75 10.73 27.95
N ASP A 93 55.79 10.00 27.55
CA ASP A 93 55.67 8.96 26.52
C ASP A 93 54.80 7.77 27.00
N ARG A 94 55.01 7.35 28.26
CA ARG A 94 54.20 6.28 28.84
C ARG A 94 52.75 6.68 28.94
N LEU A 95 52.42 7.84 29.49
CA LEU A 95 51.06 8.35 29.60
C LEU A 95 50.41 8.56 28.23
N SER A 96 51.19 9.07 27.27
CA SER A 96 50.69 9.23 25.88
C SER A 96 50.43 7.89 25.20
N ALA A 97 51.28 6.88 25.41
CA ALA A 97 51.06 5.53 24.86
C ALA A 97 49.81 4.86 25.43
N ASP A 98 49.54 5.05 26.73
CA ASP A 98 48.41 4.46 27.43
C ASP A 98 47.08 5.16 27.07
N THR A 99 47.09 6.47 26.76
CA THR A 99 45.89 7.30 26.56
C THR A 99 45.67 7.74 25.11
N ALA A 100 46.66 7.60 24.24
CA ALA A 100 46.68 8.18 22.88
C ALA A 100 46.47 9.71 22.89
N ILE A 101 46.92 10.38 23.95
CA ILE A 101 46.88 11.83 24.13
C ILE A 101 48.28 12.40 24.01
N ASP A 102 48.42 13.43 23.19
CA ASP A 102 49.66 14.18 23.11
C ASP A 102 49.83 15.08 24.31
N ILE A 103 51.03 15.01 24.93
CA ILE A 103 51.38 15.73 26.15
C ILE A 103 52.53 16.69 25.89
N THR A 104 52.45 17.88 26.44
CA THR A 104 53.53 18.86 26.39
C THR A 104 53.69 19.58 27.74
N LEU A 105 54.95 19.77 28.16
CA LEU A 105 55.31 20.63 29.27
C LEU A 105 55.96 21.90 28.70
N PHE A 106 55.37 23.02 29.04
CA PHE A 106 55.90 24.35 28.76
C PHE A 106 56.57 24.93 30.05
N TYR A 107 57.68 25.50 29.89
CA TYR A 107 58.30 26.43 30.89
C TYR A 107 58.12 27.85 30.37
N GLN A 108 57.42 28.67 31.13
CA GLN A 108 56.88 29.94 30.60
C GLN A 108 56.05 29.67 29.30
N ASP A 109 56.47 30.27 28.19
CA ASP A 109 55.88 30.12 26.86
C ASP A 109 56.54 29.03 26.01
N THR A 110 57.68 28.49 26.43
CA THR A 110 58.53 27.62 25.58
C THR A 110 58.31 26.15 25.87
N ARG A 111 58.13 25.36 24.81
CA ARG A 111 57.88 23.90 24.83
C ARG A 111 59.21 23.20 25.16
N ILE A 112 59.31 22.60 26.35
CA ILE A 112 60.49 21.90 26.84
C ILE A 112 60.38 20.39 26.56
N LEU A 113 59.24 19.77 26.92
CA LEU A 113 59.03 18.37 26.70
C LEU A 113 57.70 18.17 25.87
N THR A 114 57.73 17.25 24.93
CA THR A 114 56.53 16.97 24.15
C THR A 114 56.53 15.58 23.56
N THR A 115 55.38 14.97 23.43
CA THR A 115 55.18 13.74 22.66
C THR A 115 54.91 14.04 21.20
N ILE A 116 54.48 15.26 20.86
CA ILE A 116 54.20 15.67 19.48
C ILE A 116 55.47 15.64 18.64
N ARG A 117 55.36 14.99 17.46
CA ARG A 117 56.49 14.84 16.53
C ARG A 117 56.22 15.52 15.20
N ASN A 118 57.32 15.98 14.58
CA ASN A 118 57.30 16.38 13.19
C ASN A 118 57.18 15.19 12.24
N THR A 119 57.02 15.45 10.97
CA THR A 119 56.97 14.43 9.92
C THR A 119 58.25 13.63 9.75
N ASP A 120 59.40 14.18 10.20
CA ASP A 120 60.70 13.51 10.22
C ASP A 120 60.93 12.67 11.49
N GLY A 121 59.93 12.63 12.40
CA GLY A 121 60.02 11.91 13.67
C GLY A 121 60.66 12.68 14.82
N SER A 122 61.25 13.87 14.59
CA SER A 122 61.81 14.72 15.65
C SER A 122 60.69 15.33 16.52
N ARG A 123 60.93 15.57 17.81
CA ARG A 123 60.00 16.26 18.70
C ARG A 123 60.01 17.76 18.45
N ILE A 124 58.79 18.35 18.57
CA ILE A 124 58.63 19.81 18.39
C ILE A 124 59.00 20.53 19.68
N ILE A 125 60.28 20.77 19.90
CA ILE A 125 60.80 21.44 21.09
C ILE A 125 61.17 22.88 20.75
N GLY A 126 61.21 23.76 21.76
CA GLY A 126 61.68 25.17 21.65
C GLY A 126 60.68 26.08 20.94
N THR A 127 59.49 25.62 20.61
CA THR A 127 58.42 26.45 20.01
C THR A 127 57.59 27.11 21.11
N GLY A 128 57.14 28.36 20.88
CA GLY A 128 56.30 29.11 21.81
C GLY A 128 54.85 28.68 21.80
N ALA A 129 54.17 28.87 22.92
CA ALA A 129 52.74 28.79 22.99
C ALA A 129 52.07 30.00 22.32
N ASP A 130 50.86 29.82 21.80
CA ASP A 130 50.05 30.91 21.22
C ASP A 130 49.79 32.01 22.27
N SER A 131 49.83 33.27 21.85
CA SER A 131 49.64 34.45 22.73
C SER A 131 48.30 34.41 23.48
N ARG A 132 47.24 33.88 22.88
CA ARG A 132 45.93 33.71 23.54
C ARG A 132 46.01 32.65 24.66
N ILE A 133 46.72 31.56 24.43
CA ILE A 133 46.89 30.51 25.44
C ILE A 133 47.72 31.06 26.60
N MET A 134 48.76 31.83 26.31
CA MET A 134 49.55 32.51 27.35
C MET A 134 48.68 33.44 28.18
N GLN A 135 47.85 34.27 27.56
CA GLN A 135 46.94 35.17 28.26
C GLN A 135 45.95 34.41 29.17
N ASP A 136 45.25 33.41 28.61
CA ASP A 136 44.18 32.71 29.30
C ASP A 136 44.69 31.76 30.40
N VAL A 137 45.82 31.07 30.18
CA VAL A 137 46.28 30.00 31.06
C VAL A 137 47.42 30.42 31.95
N PHE A 138 48.44 31.09 31.39
CA PHE A 138 49.63 31.47 32.14
C PHE A 138 49.41 32.76 32.99
N PHE A 139 48.91 33.83 32.36
CA PHE A 139 48.72 35.11 33.06
C PHE A 139 47.41 35.18 33.88
N MET A 140 46.32 34.59 33.39
CA MET A 140 45.08 34.51 34.17
C MET A 140 45.06 33.33 35.13
N GLU A 141 46.07 32.46 35.09
CA GLU A 141 46.25 31.31 35.96
C GLU A 141 45.06 30.33 35.98
N GLN A 142 44.28 30.24 34.87
CA GLN A 142 43.08 29.41 34.78
C GLN A 142 43.28 28.27 33.79
N PRO A 143 42.89 27.04 34.12
CA PRO A 143 42.90 25.97 33.13
C PRO A 143 41.86 26.24 32.06
N ARG A 144 42.19 25.92 30.79
CA ARG A 144 41.33 26.17 29.65
C ARG A 144 41.30 24.99 28.68
N PHE A 145 40.12 24.73 28.14
CA PHE A 145 39.90 23.83 27.04
C PHE A 145 39.70 24.63 25.73
N TYR A 146 40.33 24.19 24.67
CA TYR A 146 40.18 24.73 23.31
C TYR A 146 39.77 23.61 22.38
N ASP A 147 38.67 23.83 21.66
CA ASP A 147 38.13 22.86 20.70
C ASP A 147 38.81 22.89 19.33
N ASN A 148 39.72 23.88 19.11
CA ASN A 148 40.41 24.06 17.84
C ASN A 148 41.79 24.75 18.07
N ALA A 149 42.70 24.11 18.78
CA ALA A 149 44.07 24.57 18.87
C ALA A 149 44.88 24.04 17.69
N THR A 150 45.61 24.93 16.96
CA THR A 150 46.39 24.50 15.81
C THR A 150 47.85 24.30 16.23
N ILE A 151 48.37 23.08 16.10
CA ILE A 151 49.77 22.73 16.37
C ILE A 151 50.33 22.06 15.11
N ASN A 152 51.39 22.61 14.57
CA ASN A 152 52.04 22.09 13.35
C ASN A 152 51.06 21.82 12.21
N LYS A 153 50.11 22.75 11.94
CA LYS A 153 49.05 22.67 10.92
C LYS A 153 48.02 21.58 11.17
N VAL A 154 48.04 20.94 12.32
CA VAL A 154 46.99 19.96 12.74
C VAL A 154 46.10 20.60 13.79
N ASN A 155 44.82 20.43 13.69
CA ASN A 155 43.85 20.92 14.67
C ASN A 155 43.66 19.90 15.77
N TYR A 156 43.69 20.37 17.01
CA TYR A 156 43.58 19.56 18.23
C TYR A 156 42.41 20.04 19.11
N PHE A 157 41.82 19.12 19.80
CA PHE A 157 41.20 19.38 21.10
C PHE A 157 42.32 19.47 22.11
N ALA A 158 42.41 20.58 22.82
CA ALA A 158 43.53 20.87 23.70
C ALA A 158 43.06 21.35 25.06
N TYR A 159 43.64 20.81 26.11
CA TYR A 159 43.46 21.28 27.46
C TYR A 159 44.78 21.76 27.99
N TYR A 160 44.81 22.98 28.47
CA TYR A 160 46.02 23.58 29.11
C TYR A 160 45.70 23.84 30.57
N THR A 161 46.66 23.54 31.46
CA THR A 161 46.56 23.81 32.89
C THR A 161 47.84 24.46 33.38
N PRO A 162 47.79 25.48 34.28
CA PRO A 162 48.97 26.09 34.84
C PRO A 162 49.82 25.08 35.61
N LEU A 163 51.16 25.13 35.43
CA LEU A 163 52.12 24.40 36.20
C LEU A 163 52.66 25.31 37.29
N ARG A 164 52.58 24.86 38.56
CA ARG A 164 52.91 25.69 39.71
C ARG A 164 54.02 25.10 40.55
N ASN A 165 54.85 25.99 41.17
CA ASN A 165 55.76 25.63 42.22
C ASN A 165 55.07 25.62 43.60
N SER A 166 55.76 25.14 44.61
CA SER A 166 55.23 25.02 45.98
C SER A 166 54.81 26.36 46.59
N ASN A 167 55.41 27.48 46.17
CA ASN A 167 55.03 28.84 46.56
C ASN A 167 53.75 29.37 45.83
N GLY A 168 53.13 28.56 44.96
CA GLY A 168 51.92 28.91 44.17
C GLY A 168 52.18 29.65 42.87
N ALA A 169 53.49 30.07 42.63
CA ALA A 169 53.83 30.78 41.38
C ALA A 169 53.63 29.87 40.14
N VAL A 170 53.01 30.40 39.10
CA VAL A 170 52.83 29.71 37.79
C VAL A 170 54.23 29.87 37.06
N ILE A 171 54.82 28.73 36.73
CA ILE A 171 56.13 28.66 36.05
C ILE A 171 56.04 28.20 34.61
N GLY A 172 54.89 27.65 34.22
CA GLY A 172 54.67 27.10 32.91
C GLY A 172 53.25 26.53 32.76
N MET A 173 53.07 25.61 31.84
CA MET A 173 51.79 25.00 31.56
C MET A 173 51.98 23.53 31.14
N ILE A 174 51.01 22.68 31.50
CA ILE A 174 50.87 21.36 30.90
C ILE A 174 49.77 21.43 29.84
N TYR A 175 50.09 20.88 28.70
CA TYR A 175 49.16 20.64 27.59
C TYR A 175 48.88 19.16 27.50
N ALA A 176 47.61 18.82 27.33
CA ALA A 176 47.15 17.53 26.86
C ALA A 176 46.23 17.76 25.66
N GLY A 177 46.44 17.00 24.57
CA GLY A 177 45.70 17.21 23.34
C GLY A 177 45.50 15.96 22.51
N LYS A 178 44.41 15.96 21.75
CA LYS A 178 44.02 14.86 20.84
C LYS A 178 43.70 15.43 19.46
N PRO A 179 44.21 14.84 18.37
CA PRO A 179 43.91 15.34 17.02
C PRO A 179 42.41 15.33 16.77
N ARG A 180 41.85 16.47 16.34
CA ARG A 180 40.44 16.62 16.07
C ARG A 180 39.92 15.61 15.04
N SER A 181 40.74 15.29 14.03
CA SER A 181 40.40 14.33 12.99
C SER A 181 40.13 12.90 13.53
N GLU A 182 40.77 12.53 14.65
CA GLU A 182 40.54 11.21 15.27
C GLU A 182 39.19 11.18 15.99
N VAL A 183 38.88 12.25 16.72
CA VAL A 183 37.58 12.37 17.41
C VAL A 183 36.42 12.43 16.40
N ASP A 184 36.57 13.23 15.32
CA ASP A 184 35.56 13.34 14.28
C ASP A 184 35.31 11.98 13.55
N LYS A 185 36.37 11.18 13.32
CA LYS A 185 36.26 9.81 12.81
C LYS A 185 35.50 8.92 13.79
N SER A 186 35.78 9.00 15.07
CA SER A 186 35.11 8.22 16.10
C SER A 186 33.61 8.57 16.17
N VAL A 187 33.26 9.86 16.07
CA VAL A 187 31.86 10.31 15.96
C VAL A 187 31.17 9.68 14.73
N LEU A 188 31.85 9.72 13.57
CA LEU A 188 31.29 9.13 12.35
C LEU A 188 31.08 7.62 12.49
N HIS A 189 32.05 6.90 13.05
CA HIS A 189 31.93 5.45 13.29
C HIS A 189 30.78 5.12 14.25
N ALA A 190 30.57 5.93 15.28
CA ALA A 190 29.47 5.74 16.24
C ALA A 190 28.08 6.01 15.63
N VAL A 191 27.97 6.95 14.68
CA VAL A 191 26.70 7.31 14.03
C VAL A 191 26.38 6.41 12.83
N LEU A 192 27.38 5.85 12.16
CA LEU A 192 27.22 5.04 10.96
C LEU A 192 26.22 3.87 11.12
N PRO A 193 26.23 3.06 12.20
CA PRO A 193 25.25 2.00 12.41
C PRO A 193 23.81 2.52 12.44
N THR A 194 23.57 3.65 13.08
CA THR A 194 22.22 4.27 13.14
C THR A 194 21.75 4.65 11.75
N LEU A 195 22.61 5.23 10.92
CA LEU A 195 22.30 5.58 9.53
C LEU A 195 21.98 4.33 8.70
N VAL A 196 22.77 3.26 8.83
CA VAL A 196 22.58 2.00 8.11
C VAL A 196 21.24 1.36 8.49
N VAL A 197 20.95 1.26 9.79
CA VAL A 197 19.66 0.68 10.28
C VAL A 197 18.48 1.51 9.78
N THR A 198 18.57 2.83 9.83
CA THR A 198 17.53 3.73 9.33
C THR A 198 17.30 3.53 7.84
N LEU A 199 18.36 3.46 7.04
CA LEU A 199 18.27 3.27 5.60
C LEU A 199 17.61 1.91 5.25
N LEU A 200 18.03 0.84 5.93
CA LEU A 200 17.43 -0.49 5.76
C LEU A 200 15.94 -0.49 6.13
N GLY A 201 15.56 0.16 7.23
CA GLY A 201 14.17 0.33 7.63
C GLY A 201 13.33 1.03 6.56
N VAL A 202 13.84 2.12 5.98
CA VAL A 202 13.19 2.84 4.87
C VAL A 202 12.99 1.93 3.64
N ILE A 203 14.02 1.16 3.28
CA ILE A 203 13.93 0.22 2.13
C ILE A 203 12.88 -0.86 2.39
N VAL A 204 12.86 -1.48 3.57
CA VAL A 204 11.89 -2.52 3.92
C VAL A 204 10.47 -1.97 3.84
N VAL A 205 10.19 -0.81 4.45
CA VAL A 205 8.86 -0.19 4.42
C VAL A 205 8.48 0.25 3.00
N ALA A 206 9.41 0.74 2.20
CA ALA A 206 9.17 1.07 0.79
C ALA A 206 8.75 -0.17 -0.02
N CYS A 207 9.41 -1.30 0.17
CA CYS A 207 9.06 -2.58 -0.48
C CYS A 207 7.68 -3.08 -0.04
N LEU A 208 7.39 -3.08 1.27
CA LEU A 208 6.10 -3.52 1.81
C LEU A 208 4.96 -2.62 1.34
N SER A 209 5.14 -1.30 1.40
CA SER A 209 4.18 -0.30 0.92
C SER A 209 3.91 -0.44 -0.58
N SER A 210 4.96 -0.67 -1.39
CA SER A 210 4.82 -0.90 -2.83
C SER A 210 4.02 -2.16 -3.13
N SER A 211 4.30 -3.25 -2.43
CA SER A 211 3.57 -4.51 -2.56
C SER A 211 2.10 -4.36 -2.21
N TYR A 212 1.81 -3.71 -1.07
CA TYR A 212 0.44 -3.43 -0.63
C TYR A 212 -0.33 -2.54 -1.62
N ALA A 213 0.29 -1.43 -2.05
CA ALA A 213 -0.31 -0.50 -3.01
C ALA A 213 -0.59 -1.17 -4.37
N ASN A 214 0.30 -2.05 -4.85
CA ASN A 214 0.09 -2.84 -6.06
C ASN A 214 -1.09 -3.79 -5.93
N ARG A 215 -1.17 -4.53 -4.82
CA ARG A 215 -2.27 -5.47 -4.55
C ARG A 215 -3.61 -4.75 -4.48
N LEU A 216 -3.71 -3.65 -3.74
CA LEU A 216 -4.92 -2.84 -3.62
C LEU A 216 -5.35 -2.26 -4.98
N THR A 217 -4.43 -1.63 -5.71
CA THR A 217 -4.71 -1.03 -7.02
C THR A 217 -5.15 -2.09 -8.04
N SER A 218 -4.55 -3.28 -8.01
CA SER A 218 -4.94 -4.41 -8.88
C SER A 218 -6.38 -4.84 -8.61
N THR A 219 -6.74 -5.01 -7.34
CA THR A 219 -8.10 -5.40 -6.93
C THR A 219 -9.14 -4.36 -7.35
N LEU A 220 -8.90 -3.07 -7.09
CA LEU A 220 -9.79 -1.99 -7.52
C LEU A 220 -9.95 -1.94 -9.05
N ARG A 221 -8.90 -2.27 -9.80
CA ARG A 221 -8.96 -2.37 -11.26
C ARG A 221 -9.87 -3.52 -11.73
N LYS A 222 -9.84 -4.68 -11.04
CA LYS A 222 -10.72 -5.81 -11.31
C LYS A 222 -12.19 -5.39 -11.13
N ILE A 223 -12.53 -4.72 -10.02
CA ILE A 223 -13.88 -4.21 -9.75
C ILE A 223 -14.31 -3.17 -10.80
N ARG A 224 -13.46 -2.22 -11.13
CA ARG A 224 -13.75 -1.23 -12.17
C ARG A 224 -14.03 -1.88 -13.52
N ASN A 225 -13.22 -2.88 -13.91
CA ASN A 225 -13.42 -3.60 -15.16
C ASN A 225 -14.75 -4.36 -15.18
N PHE A 226 -15.12 -4.99 -14.06
CA PHE A 226 -16.44 -5.61 -13.89
C PHE A 226 -17.57 -4.59 -14.12
N PHE A 227 -17.55 -3.44 -13.43
CA PHE A 227 -18.56 -2.39 -13.65
C PHE A 227 -18.59 -1.88 -15.10
N SER A 228 -17.43 -1.72 -15.73
CA SER A 228 -17.36 -1.28 -17.12
C SER A 228 -18.01 -2.25 -18.07
N LYS A 229 -17.87 -3.57 -17.85
CA LYS A 229 -18.51 -4.61 -18.66
C LYS A 229 -20.00 -4.70 -18.40
N VAL A 230 -20.43 -4.59 -17.14
CA VAL A 230 -21.86 -4.54 -16.78
C VAL A 230 -22.53 -3.31 -17.42
N ALA A 231 -21.88 -2.15 -17.35
CA ALA A 231 -22.39 -0.91 -17.98
C ALA A 231 -22.44 -1.02 -19.53
N ALA A 232 -21.56 -1.79 -20.14
CA ALA A 232 -21.61 -2.09 -21.57
C ALA A 232 -22.69 -3.11 -21.96
N GLY A 233 -23.54 -3.57 -20.99
CA GLY A 233 -24.65 -4.50 -21.20
C GLY A 233 -24.29 -5.97 -21.03
N ASN A 234 -23.05 -6.31 -20.63
CA ASN A 234 -22.69 -7.69 -20.30
C ASN A 234 -23.15 -8.03 -18.86
N LEU A 235 -24.44 -8.30 -18.69
CA LEU A 235 -25.06 -8.65 -17.40
C LEU A 235 -24.72 -10.09 -16.94
N GLY A 236 -23.97 -10.85 -17.72
CA GLY A 236 -23.48 -12.19 -17.37
C GLY A 236 -22.02 -12.21 -16.90
N GLU A 237 -21.35 -11.03 -16.79
CA GLU A 237 -19.97 -10.96 -16.36
C GLU A 237 -19.79 -11.50 -14.95
N GLN A 238 -18.75 -12.26 -14.73
CA GLN A 238 -18.41 -12.80 -13.41
C GLN A 238 -17.41 -11.89 -12.70
N LEU A 239 -17.68 -11.58 -11.45
CA LEU A 239 -16.73 -10.92 -10.58
C LEU A 239 -15.66 -11.93 -10.15
N ASP A 240 -14.38 -11.49 -10.12
CA ASP A 240 -13.28 -12.33 -9.68
C ASP A 240 -13.54 -12.86 -8.25
N PRO A 241 -13.52 -14.21 -8.04
CA PRO A 241 -13.80 -14.80 -6.74
C PRO A 241 -12.82 -14.39 -5.63
N GLU A 242 -11.60 -13.99 -5.97
CA GLU A 242 -10.63 -13.51 -5.00
C GLU A 242 -11.12 -12.25 -4.27
N ILE A 243 -11.97 -11.44 -4.90
CA ILE A 243 -12.55 -10.23 -4.30
C ILE A 243 -13.50 -10.61 -3.17
N LEU A 244 -14.33 -11.64 -3.39
CA LEU A 244 -15.35 -12.08 -2.44
C LEU A 244 -14.78 -12.88 -1.26
N ARG A 245 -13.57 -13.44 -1.40
CA ARG A 245 -12.87 -14.18 -0.34
C ARG A 245 -12.15 -13.27 0.67
N ARG A 246 -12.09 -11.99 0.39
CA ARG A 246 -11.50 -11.02 1.32
C ARG A 246 -12.43 -10.82 2.51
N ASN A 247 -11.87 -10.37 3.62
CA ASN A 247 -12.62 -10.02 4.83
C ASN A 247 -12.41 -8.53 5.15
N ASP A 248 -12.74 -7.68 4.17
CA ASP A 248 -12.58 -6.24 4.25
C ASP A 248 -13.66 -5.52 3.40
N GLU A 249 -13.65 -4.18 3.40
CA GLU A 249 -14.59 -3.32 2.69
C GLU A 249 -14.60 -3.59 1.17
N ILE A 250 -13.52 -4.14 0.64
CA ILE A 250 -13.44 -4.51 -0.79
C ILE A 250 -14.36 -5.69 -1.11
N SER A 251 -14.50 -6.65 -0.19
CA SER A 251 -15.44 -7.75 -0.37
C SER A 251 -16.90 -7.27 -0.31
N GLU A 252 -17.20 -6.33 0.58
CA GLU A 252 -18.54 -5.70 0.66
C GLU A 252 -18.89 -4.95 -0.63
N MET A 253 -17.92 -4.21 -1.20
CA MET A 253 -18.08 -3.60 -2.53
C MET A 253 -18.35 -4.67 -3.61
N GLY A 254 -17.68 -5.81 -3.53
CA GLY A 254 -17.87 -6.95 -4.44
C GLY A 254 -19.31 -7.50 -4.37
N TYR A 255 -19.82 -7.75 -3.17
CA TYR A 255 -21.20 -8.20 -2.97
C TYR A 255 -22.21 -7.15 -3.44
N SER A 256 -22.00 -5.89 -3.13
CA SER A 256 -22.85 -4.79 -3.59
C SER A 256 -22.89 -4.69 -5.12
N ALA A 257 -21.73 -4.89 -5.76
CA ALA A 257 -21.62 -4.91 -7.22
C ALA A 257 -22.42 -6.06 -7.85
N LEU A 258 -22.36 -7.26 -7.26
CA LEU A 258 -23.17 -8.42 -7.71
C LEU A 258 -24.65 -8.20 -7.48
N TYR A 259 -25.04 -7.63 -6.35
CA TYR A 259 -26.43 -7.29 -6.07
C TYR A 259 -26.96 -6.30 -7.11
N MET A 260 -26.22 -5.22 -7.40
CA MET A 260 -26.57 -4.24 -8.43
C MET A 260 -26.70 -4.90 -9.80
N GLN A 261 -25.75 -5.77 -10.18
CA GLN A 261 -25.82 -6.51 -11.45
C GLN A 261 -27.09 -7.35 -11.56
N ARG A 262 -27.46 -8.08 -10.48
CA ARG A 262 -28.69 -8.90 -10.44
C ARG A 262 -29.93 -8.02 -10.57
N SER A 263 -30.00 -6.92 -9.83
CA SER A 263 -31.12 -5.98 -9.89
C SER A 263 -31.29 -5.38 -11.29
N LEU A 264 -30.17 -4.95 -11.92
CA LEU A 264 -30.18 -4.46 -13.30
C LEU A 264 -30.64 -5.54 -14.28
N ARG A 265 -30.21 -6.79 -14.09
CA ARG A 265 -30.62 -7.90 -14.93
C ARG A 265 -32.11 -8.14 -14.82
N THR A 266 -32.70 -8.18 -13.60
CA THR A 266 -34.11 -8.31 -13.36
C THR A 266 -34.89 -7.19 -14.06
N LEU A 267 -34.49 -5.93 -13.89
CA LEU A 267 -35.14 -4.77 -14.51
C LEU A 267 -35.10 -4.80 -16.05
N ILE A 268 -34.03 -5.33 -16.64
CA ILE A 268 -33.79 -5.30 -18.09
C ILE A 268 -34.37 -6.55 -18.78
N GLU A 269 -34.34 -7.71 -18.13
CA GLU A 269 -34.63 -9.00 -18.73
C GLU A 269 -35.98 -9.60 -18.29
N GLN A 270 -36.63 -9.07 -17.24
CA GLN A 270 -37.93 -9.56 -16.74
C GLN A 270 -39.07 -8.58 -16.96
N ASP A 271 -40.29 -9.10 -17.04
CA ASP A 271 -41.53 -8.34 -17.02
C ASP A 271 -41.92 -8.08 -15.55
N THR A 272 -42.21 -6.83 -15.21
CA THR A 272 -42.46 -6.40 -13.82
C THR A 272 -43.77 -6.93 -13.24
N LEU A 273 -44.78 -7.23 -14.08
CA LEU A 273 -46.06 -7.74 -13.63
C LEU A 273 -46.06 -9.26 -13.41
N THR A 274 -45.49 -9.98 -14.37
CA THR A 274 -45.56 -11.45 -14.41
C THR A 274 -44.33 -12.14 -13.89
N GLU A 275 -43.22 -11.41 -13.70
CA GLU A 275 -41.88 -11.91 -13.34
C GLU A 275 -41.32 -12.95 -14.33
N LEU A 276 -41.99 -13.16 -15.48
CA LEU A 276 -41.41 -13.91 -16.59
C LEU A 276 -40.35 -13.10 -17.28
N ASN A 277 -39.56 -13.75 -18.12
CA ASN A 277 -38.66 -13.00 -19.01
C ASN A 277 -39.51 -12.07 -19.91
N ASN A 278 -38.96 -10.91 -20.24
CA ASN A 278 -39.60 -9.98 -21.16
C ASN A 278 -39.21 -10.27 -22.61
N ARG A 279 -39.83 -9.60 -23.53
CA ARG A 279 -39.59 -9.72 -24.96
C ARG A 279 -38.14 -9.52 -25.34
N ARG A 280 -37.44 -8.55 -24.69
CA ARG A 280 -36.02 -8.26 -24.97
C ARG A 280 -35.11 -9.46 -24.65
N PHE A 281 -35.37 -10.14 -23.54
CA PHE A 281 -34.67 -11.37 -23.17
C PHE A 281 -34.97 -12.47 -24.20
N ALA A 282 -36.28 -12.68 -24.56
CA ALA A 282 -36.68 -13.70 -25.49
C ALA A 282 -36.03 -13.52 -26.88
N ASP A 283 -36.00 -12.30 -27.43
CA ASP A 283 -35.34 -11.99 -28.70
C ASP A 283 -33.86 -12.35 -28.69
N LYS A 284 -33.15 -12.02 -27.61
CA LYS A 284 -31.73 -12.35 -27.44
C LYS A 284 -31.52 -13.86 -27.33
N ARG A 285 -32.34 -14.54 -26.55
CA ARG A 285 -32.21 -15.96 -26.28
C ARG A 285 -32.55 -16.80 -27.51
N LEU A 286 -33.58 -16.43 -28.27
CA LEU A 286 -33.93 -17.09 -29.55
C LEU A 286 -32.77 -17.10 -30.53
N LYS A 287 -32.05 -15.96 -30.68
CA LYS A 287 -30.85 -15.87 -31.53
C LYS A 287 -29.74 -16.80 -31.04
N GLN A 288 -29.55 -16.88 -29.73
CA GLN A 288 -28.53 -17.76 -29.16
C GLN A 288 -28.87 -19.23 -29.35
N THR A 289 -30.14 -19.63 -29.15
CA THR A 289 -30.59 -21.00 -29.38
C THR A 289 -30.46 -21.39 -30.85
N GLN A 290 -30.82 -20.50 -31.78
CA GLN A 290 -30.58 -20.72 -33.21
C GLN A 290 -29.11 -20.96 -33.54
N MET A 291 -28.22 -20.13 -33.02
CA MET A 291 -26.75 -20.30 -33.22
C MET A 291 -26.30 -21.66 -32.65
N SER A 292 -26.75 -22.03 -31.45
CA SER A 292 -26.45 -23.31 -30.84
C SER A 292 -26.96 -24.49 -31.68
N ALA A 293 -28.22 -24.42 -32.16
CA ALA A 293 -28.80 -25.43 -33.04
C ALA A 293 -28.01 -25.59 -34.34
N THR A 294 -27.50 -24.48 -34.91
CA THR A 294 -26.63 -24.50 -36.12
C THR A 294 -25.29 -25.22 -35.86
N ILE A 295 -24.74 -25.08 -34.66
CA ILE A 295 -23.44 -25.69 -34.30
C ILE A 295 -23.59 -27.18 -33.94
N HIS A 296 -24.66 -27.56 -33.23
CA HIS A 296 -24.81 -28.89 -32.64
C HIS A 296 -25.81 -29.77 -33.42
N GLY A 297 -26.51 -29.26 -34.45
CA GLY A 297 -27.48 -30.02 -35.20
C GLY A 297 -28.77 -30.34 -34.42
N THR A 298 -29.12 -29.51 -33.42
CA THR A 298 -30.29 -29.73 -32.54
C THR A 298 -31.52 -29.02 -33.05
N TYR A 299 -32.69 -29.46 -32.57
CA TYR A 299 -33.99 -28.81 -32.82
C TYR A 299 -34.38 -27.91 -31.67
N PHE A 300 -35.29 -27.00 -31.90
CA PHE A 300 -35.96 -26.22 -30.87
C PHE A 300 -37.34 -25.81 -31.38
N VAL A 301 -38.27 -25.61 -30.46
CA VAL A 301 -39.64 -25.22 -30.84
C VAL A 301 -40.01 -23.90 -30.16
N VAL A 302 -40.62 -23.02 -30.92
CA VAL A 302 -41.23 -21.79 -30.40
C VAL A 302 -42.73 -21.95 -30.39
N ALA A 303 -43.37 -21.67 -29.25
CA ALA A 303 -44.79 -21.52 -29.11
C ALA A 303 -45.13 -20.06 -28.77
N ILE A 304 -46.03 -19.47 -29.51
CA ILE A 304 -46.66 -18.18 -29.17
C ILE A 304 -48.07 -18.49 -28.68
N GLY A 305 -48.40 -18.05 -27.48
CA GLY A 305 -49.70 -18.27 -26.83
C GLY A 305 -50.34 -16.96 -26.45
N ASP A 306 -51.66 -16.91 -26.50
CA ASP A 306 -52.45 -15.73 -26.18
C ASP A 306 -53.64 -16.14 -25.29
N ILE A 307 -53.94 -15.32 -24.27
CA ILE A 307 -55.10 -15.58 -23.38
C ILE A 307 -56.40 -15.25 -24.11
N ASP A 308 -57.23 -16.27 -24.29
CA ASP A 308 -58.49 -16.14 -25.03
C ASP A 308 -59.42 -15.15 -24.32
N TYR A 309 -59.95 -14.22 -25.10
CA TYR A 309 -60.92 -13.20 -24.64
C TYR A 309 -60.44 -12.34 -23.47
N PHE A 310 -59.11 -12.11 -23.32
CA PHE A 310 -58.56 -11.35 -22.21
C PHE A 310 -59.13 -9.92 -22.10
N LYS A 311 -59.39 -9.27 -23.24
CA LYS A 311 -60.05 -7.97 -23.26
C LYS A 311 -61.44 -8.02 -22.57
N LYS A 312 -62.21 -9.10 -22.77
CA LYS A 312 -63.53 -9.27 -22.11
C LYS A 312 -63.35 -9.40 -20.59
N VAL A 313 -62.27 -10.04 -20.10
CA VAL A 313 -61.96 -10.11 -18.66
C VAL A 313 -61.73 -8.71 -18.11
N ASN A 314 -60.89 -7.90 -18.78
CA ASN A 314 -60.63 -6.52 -18.37
C ASN A 314 -61.90 -5.65 -18.41
N ASP A 315 -62.68 -5.75 -19.48
CA ASP A 315 -63.92 -4.97 -19.68
C ASP A 315 -64.99 -5.31 -18.65
N THR A 316 -65.04 -6.57 -18.15
CA THR A 316 -66.05 -7.07 -17.20
C THR A 316 -65.62 -6.88 -15.75
N TYR A 317 -64.35 -7.16 -15.40
CA TYR A 317 -63.90 -7.26 -14.02
C TYR A 317 -62.80 -6.22 -13.68
N GLY A 318 -62.46 -5.37 -14.64
CA GLY A 318 -61.39 -4.35 -14.45
C GLY A 318 -59.96 -4.86 -14.68
N HIS A 319 -59.05 -3.91 -14.82
CA HIS A 319 -57.64 -4.20 -15.10
C HIS A 319 -56.93 -4.94 -13.97
N GLU A 320 -57.32 -4.74 -12.72
CA GLU A 320 -56.75 -5.46 -11.57
C GLU A 320 -57.00 -6.97 -11.64
N CYS A 321 -58.23 -7.36 -12.08
CA CYS A 321 -58.57 -8.77 -12.36
C CYS A 321 -57.72 -9.32 -13.52
N GLY A 322 -57.56 -8.54 -14.61
CA GLY A 322 -56.67 -8.91 -15.72
C GLY A 322 -55.24 -9.12 -15.29
N ASP A 323 -54.70 -8.25 -14.45
CA ASP A 323 -53.35 -8.38 -13.87
C ASP A 323 -53.19 -9.65 -13.01
N LEU A 324 -54.25 -10.00 -12.24
CA LEU A 324 -54.28 -11.26 -11.48
C LEU A 324 -54.24 -12.47 -12.41
N VAL A 325 -55.04 -12.46 -13.49
CA VAL A 325 -55.05 -13.53 -14.52
C VAL A 325 -53.69 -13.68 -15.14
N LEU A 326 -53.04 -12.57 -15.57
CA LEU A 326 -51.69 -12.59 -16.15
C LEU A 326 -50.66 -13.20 -15.18
N LYS A 327 -50.69 -12.81 -13.90
CA LYS A 327 -49.78 -13.36 -12.87
C LYS A 327 -50.02 -14.86 -12.66
N LYS A 328 -51.25 -15.30 -12.59
CA LYS A 328 -51.60 -16.71 -12.38
C LYS A 328 -51.19 -17.59 -13.56
N VAL A 329 -51.49 -17.17 -14.80
CA VAL A 329 -51.03 -17.84 -16.02
C VAL A 329 -49.52 -17.89 -16.08
N ALA A 330 -48.85 -16.76 -15.88
CA ALA A 330 -47.40 -16.69 -15.87
C ALA A 330 -46.75 -17.63 -14.84
N GLY A 331 -47.35 -17.78 -13.66
CA GLY A 331 -46.92 -18.74 -12.64
C GLY A 331 -46.92 -20.19 -13.13
N ILE A 332 -47.99 -20.61 -13.88
CA ILE A 332 -48.03 -21.93 -14.51
C ILE A 332 -46.96 -22.05 -15.59
N LEU A 333 -46.88 -21.08 -16.51
CA LEU A 333 -45.90 -21.09 -17.61
C LEU A 333 -44.47 -21.22 -17.07
N ARG A 334 -44.11 -20.43 -16.05
CA ARG A 334 -42.79 -20.47 -15.42
C ARG A 334 -42.49 -21.85 -14.85
N LYS A 335 -43.41 -22.43 -14.10
CA LYS A 335 -43.25 -23.72 -13.45
C LYS A 335 -43.15 -24.86 -14.46
N HIS A 336 -43.96 -24.83 -15.50
CA HIS A 336 -44.01 -25.87 -16.53
C HIS A 336 -42.75 -25.89 -17.39
N MET A 337 -42.18 -24.70 -17.70
CA MET A 337 -41.00 -24.54 -18.55
C MET A 337 -39.66 -24.79 -17.83
N LEU A 338 -39.66 -25.10 -16.53
CA LEU A 338 -38.44 -25.43 -15.80
C LEU A 338 -37.75 -26.67 -16.39
N GLY A 339 -36.48 -26.50 -16.79
CA GLY A 339 -35.67 -27.59 -17.39
C GLY A 339 -35.96 -27.89 -18.85
N LYS A 340 -36.99 -27.27 -19.45
CA LYS A 340 -37.39 -27.48 -20.85
C LYS A 340 -37.05 -26.31 -21.77
N GLY A 341 -36.75 -25.16 -21.17
CA GLY A 341 -36.46 -23.93 -21.88
C GLY A 341 -36.85 -22.70 -21.07
N PHE A 342 -37.62 -21.75 -21.66
CA PHE A 342 -38.08 -20.58 -20.92
C PHE A 342 -39.45 -20.10 -21.40
N ALA A 343 -40.14 -19.35 -20.53
CA ALA A 343 -41.31 -18.56 -20.85
C ALA A 343 -40.99 -17.06 -20.79
N ALA A 344 -41.62 -16.28 -21.67
CA ALA A 344 -41.51 -14.84 -21.69
C ALA A 344 -42.87 -14.19 -21.95
N ARG A 345 -43.11 -13.01 -21.36
CA ARG A 345 -44.24 -12.15 -21.77
C ARG A 345 -43.83 -11.43 -23.07
N TRP A 346 -44.55 -11.75 -24.16
CA TRP A 346 -44.23 -11.28 -25.50
C TRP A 346 -44.97 -9.99 -25.87
N GLY A 347 -46.18 -9.83 -25.37
CA GLY A 347 -47.04 -8.67 -25.56
C GLY A 347 -47.91 -8.42 -24.34
N GLY A 348 -49.01 -7.72 -24.48
CA GLY A 348 -49.97 -7.44 -23.38
C GLY A 348 -50.47 -8.71 -22.71
N GLU A 349 -51.11 -9.58 -23.51
CA GLU A 349 -51.69 -10.87 -23.11
C GLU A 349 -51.04 -12.07 -23.81
N GLU A 350 -49.94 -11.79 -24.55
CA GLU A 350 -49.22 -12.78 -25.34
C GLU A 350 -47.99 -13.28 -24.59
N PHE A 351 -47.73 -14.56 -24.70
CA PHE A 351 -46.58 -15.25 -24.10
C PHE A 351 -45.84 -16.04 -25.18
N LEU A 352 -44.51 -16.08 -25.03
CA LEU A 352 -43.64 -16.88 -25.86
C LEU A 352 -42.98 -17.96 -25.00
N LEU A 353 -43.06 -19.21 -25.49
CA LEU A 353 -42.34 -20.35 -24.91
C LEU A 353 -41.28 -20.80 -25.91
N LEU A 354 -40.08 -21.07 -25.41
CA LEU A 354 -39.03 -21.73 -26.15
C LEU A 354 -38.72 -23.08 -25.52
N PHE A 355 -38.94 -24.15 -26.26
CA PHE A 355 -38.55 -25.51 -25.90
C PHE A 355 -37.15 -25.79 -26.52
N ASP A 356 -36.14 -25.88 -25.69
CA ASP A 356 -34.75 -26.09 -26.12
C ASP A 356 -34.44 -27.59 -26.22
N GLY A 357 -33.94 -28.05 -27.38
CA GLY A 357 -33.64 -29.45 -27.61
C GLY A 357 -34.88 -30.38 -27.85
N HIS A 358 -36.07 -29.82 -28.03
CA HIS A 358 -37.28 -30.56 -28.30
C HIS A 358 -37.64 -30.53 -29.80
N ASN A 359 -38.18 -31.63 -30.31
CA ASN A 359 -38.85 -31.67 -31.60
C ASN A 359 -40.32 -31.21 -31.49
N LEU A 360 -41.02 -31.05 -32.64
CA LEU A 360 -42.35 -30.52 -32.66
C LEU A 360 -43.35 -31.43 -31.91
N ALA A 361 -43.22 -32.76 -31.97
CA ALA A 361 -44.14 -33.72 -31.30
C ALA A 361 -43.99 -33.65 -29.76
N GLU A 362 -42.75 -33.57 -29.28
CA GLU A 362 -42.47 -33.41 -27.85
C GLU A 362 -43.01 -32.08 -27.33
N ALA A 363 -42.72 -30.97 -28.01
CA ALA A 363 -43.23 -29.65 -27.62
C ALA A 363 -44.76 -29.54 -27.71
N LEU A 364 -45.40 -30.23 -28.63
CA LEU A 364 -46.87 -30.33 -28.73
C LEU A 364 -47.44 -31.01 -27.49
N SER A 365 -46.91 -32.18 -27.11
CA SER A 365 -47.37 -32.90 -25.90
C SER A 365 -47.19 -32.05 -24.63
N GLU A 366 -46.03 -31.38 -24.48
CA GLU A 366 -45.79 -30.47 -23.35
C GLU A 366 -46.76 -29.28 -23.34
N THR A 367 -47.11 -28.75 -24.52
CA THR A 367 -48.05 -27.63 -24.61
C THR A 367 -49.51 -28.08 -24.35
N GLU A 368 -49.88 -29.33 -24.68
CA GLU A 368 -51.22 -29.94 -24.33
C GLU A 368 -51.37 -30.06 -22.82
N ASP A 369 -50.35 -30.57 -22.13
CA ASP A 369 -50.32 -30.63 -20.67
C ASP A 369 -50.46 -29.25 -20.05
N LEU A 370 -49.70 -28.26 -20.58
CA LEU A 370 -49.76 -26.88 -20.15
C LEU A 370 -51.16 -26.27 -20.36
N LEU A 371 -51.76 -26.48 -21.52
CA LEU A 371 -53.13 -25.99 -21.82
C LEU A 371 -54.17 -26.61 -20.87
N THR A 372 -54.00 -27.88 -20.52
CA THR A 372 -54.83 -28.55 -19.53
C THR A 372 -54.71 -27.94 -18.14
N GLN A 373 -53.50 -27.61 -17.70
CA GLN A 373 -53.25 -26.91 -16.44
C GLN A 373 -53.91 -25.52 -16.43
N ILE A 374 -53.85 -24.78 -17.55
CA ILE A 374 -54.47 -23.46 -17.67
C ILE A 374 -55.99 -23.56 -17.63
N ARG A 375 -56.62 -24.55 -18.32
CA ARG A 375 -58.06 -24.80 -18.25
C ARG A 375 -58.56 -25.06 -16.84
N ASN A 376 -57.72 -25.73 -16.03
CA ASN A 376 -58.04 -26.10 -14.65
C ASN A 376 -57.59 -25.06 -13.64
N LEU A 377 -57.05 -23.93 -14.09
CA LEU A 377 -56.58 -22.88 -13.20
C LEU A 377 -57.74 -22.26 -12.44
N ASP A 378 -57.66 -22.30 -11.12
CA ASP A 378 -58.61 -21.68 -10.24
C ASP A 378 -58.22 -20.24 -9.92
N ILE A 379 -58.97 -19.29 -10.43
CA ILE A 379 -58.79 -17.86 -10.19
C ILE A 379 -60.07 -17.33 -9.57
N SER A 380 -59.99 -16.72 -8.40
CA SER A 380 -61.09 -16.02 -7.75
C SER A 380 -60.77 -14.54 -7.66
N TYR A 381 -61.71 -13.69 -8.03
CA TYR A 381 -61.62 -12.24 -7.91
C TYR A 381 -62.97 -11.71 -7.42
N ASP A 382 -63.00 -10.99 -6.29
CA ASP A 382 -64.24 -10.55 -5.60
C ASP A 382 -65.26 -11.66 -5.43
N ASP A 383 -64.81 -12.83 -4.94
CA ASP A 383 -65.62 -14.06 -4.77
C ASP A 383 -66.22 -14.61 -6.06
N GLN A 384 -65.85 -14.09 -7.21
CA GLN A 384 -66.27 -14.59 -8.52
C GLN A 384 -65.24 -15.52 -9.14
N PRO A 385 -65.54 -16.71 -9.58
CA PRO A 385 -64.64 -17.61 -10.27
C PRO A 385 -64.41 -17.12 -11.70
N ILE A 386 -63.11 -16.89 -12.03
CA ILE A 386 -62.67 -16.47 -13.37
C ILE A 386 -62.14 -17.69 -14.10
N ARG A 387 -62.63 -18.00 -15.27
CA ARG A 387 -62.11 -19.07 -16.13
C ARG A 387 -61.48 -18.47 -17.39
N VAL A 388 -60.32 -18.90 -17.70
CA VAL A 388 -59.58 -18.48 -18.91
C VAL A 388 -59.04 -19.69 -19.65
N THR A 389 -58.87 -19.54 -20.93
CA THR A 389 -58.17 -20.50 -21.80
C THR A 389 -57.09 -19.80 -22.59
N MET A 390 -56.24 -20.56 -23.21
CA MET A 390 -55.19 -20.02 -24.11
C MET A 390 -55.25 -20.73 -25.46
N THR A 391 -54.82 -20.03 -26.48
CA THR A 391 -54.56 -20.60 -27.82
C THR A 391 -53.06 -20.49 -28.09
N PHE A 392 -52.46 -21.56 -28.64
CA PHE A 392 -51.04 -21.61 -28.96
C PHE A 392 -50.84 -21.94 -30.43
N GLY A 393 -49.84 -21.29 -31.04
CA GLY A 393 -49.28 -21.65 -32.34
C GLY A 393 -47.82 -22.10 -32.20
N LEU A 394 -47.47 -23.29 -32.65
CA LEU A 394 -46.13 -23.87 -32.53
C LEU A 394 -45.41 -23.90 -33.87
N ALA A 395 -44.10 -23.62 -33.85
CA ALA A 395 -43.27 -23.77 -35.02
C ALA A 395 -41.89 -24.33 -34.61
N GLU A 396 -41.44 -25.35 -35.36
CA GLU A 396 -40.15 -25.97 -35.17
C GLU A 396 -39.04 -25.21 -35.95
N GLY A 397 -37.94 -24.97 -35.26
CA GLY A 397 -36.69 -24.42 -35.81
C GLY A 397 -35.57 -25.45 -35.84
N ASN A 398 -34.70 -25.33 -36.84
CA ASN A 398 -33.54 -26.18 -37.01
C ASN A 398 -32.32 -25.34 -37.48
N VAL A 399 -31.27 -26.02 -37.91
CA VAL A 399 -30.01 -25.43 -38.35
C VAL A 399 -30.12 -24.33 -39.41
N SER A 400 -31.16 -24.41 -40.28
CA SER A 400 -31.38 -23.48 -41.40
C SER A 400 -32.44 -22.43 -41.14
N THR A 401 -33.04 -22.43 -39.94
CA THR A 401 -34.24 -21.62 -39.66
C THR A 401 -33.86 -20.16 -39.35
N ASN A 402 -34.54 -19.22 -40.02
CA ASN A 402 -34.48 -17.82 -39.67
C ASN A 402 -35.47 -17.58 -38.51
N VAL A 403 -34.98 -17.01 -37.35
CA VAL A 403 -35.79 -16.71 -36.17
C VAL A 403 -37.03 -15.87 -36.52
N LYS A 404 -36.90 -14.88 -37.39
CA LYS A 404 -38.00 -14.01 -37.79
C LYS A 404 -39.10 -14.79 -38.53
N GLU A 405 -38.72 -15.68 -39.45
CA GLU A 405 -39.68 -16.53 -40.16
C GLU A 405 -40.32 -17.56 -39.25
N LEU A 406 -39.58 -18.09 -38.28
CA LEU A 406 -40.07 -19.01 -37.27
C LEU A 406 -41.16 -18.36 -36.42
N LEU A 407 -40.90 -17.15 -35.92
CA LEU A 407 -41.91 -16.39 -35.17
C LEU A 407 -43.14 -16.09 -36.01
N GLN A 408 -42.97 -15.70 -37.28
CA GLN A 408 -44.10 -15.48 -38.18
C GLN A 408 -44.95 -16.75 -38.41
N LYS A 409 -44.32 -17.94 -38.54
CA LYS A 409 -45.02 -19.22 -38.65
C LYS A 409 -45.83 -19.56 -37.40
N ALA A 410 -45.23 -19.36 -36.19
CA ALA A 410 -45.91 -19.58 -34.93
C ALA A 410 -47.11 -18.62 -34.76
N ASP A 411 -46.92 -17.33 -35.10
CA ASP A 411 -47.98 -16.33 -35.06
C ASP A 411 -49.14 -16.63 -36.03
N ALA A 412 -48.87 -17.03 -37.28
CA ALA A 412 -49.88 -17.45 -38.24
C ALA A 412 -50.71 -18.64 -37.71
N LYS A 413 -50.07 -19.64 -37.09
CA LYS A 413 -50.74 -20.78 -36.48
C LYS A 413 -51.56 -20.39 -35.24
N LEU A 414 -51.11 -19.45 -34.42
CA LEU A 414 -51.86 -18.86 -33.32
C LEU A 414 -53.15 -18.19 -33.87
N TYR A 415 -53.02 -17.41 -34.94
CA TYR A 415 -54.15 -16.76 -35.58
C TYR A 415 -55.18 -17.78 -36.13
N ASP A 416 -54.73 -18.86 -36.78
CA ASP A 416 -55.56 -19.96 -37.22
C ASP A 416 -56.25 -20.61 -36.06
N GLY A 417 -55.62 -20.86 -34.95
CA GLY A 417 -56.22 -21.42 -33.74
C GLY A 417 -57.30 -20.53 -33.14
N LYS A 418 -57.09 -19.21 -33.13
CA LYS A 418 -58.11 -18.24 -32.70
C LYS A 418 -59.39 -18.27 -33.61
N ASN A 419 -59.13 -18.36 -34.94
CA ASN A 419 -60.27 -18.43 -35.91
C ASN A 419 -61.08 -19.76 -35.88
N GLN A 420 -60.37 -20.84 -35.53
CA GLN A 420 -60.99 -22.18 -35.41
C GLN A 420 -61.74 -22.40 -34.09
N GLY A 421 -61.91 -21.38 -33.26
CA GLY A 421 -62.70 -21.45 -32.02
C GLY A 421 -61.95 -21.39 -30.73
N ARG A 422 -60.59 -21.03 -30.78
CA ARG A 422 -59.73 -20.83 -29.61
C ARG A 422 -59.51 -22.09 -28.75
N ASN A 423 -58.89 -21.93 -27.56
CA ASN A 423 -58.69 -23.01 -26.58
C ASN A 423 -58.03 -24.26 -27.19
N ARG A 424 -57.01 -24.10 -28.02
CA ARG A 424 -56.32 -25.15 -28.78
C ARG A 424 -54.90 -24.85 -29.11
N ILE A 425 -54.29 -25.83 -29.68
CA ILE A 425 -52.89 -25.73 -30.17
C ILE A 425 -52.94 -26.03 -31.68
N ILE A 426 -52.22 -25.23 -32.45
CA ILE A 426 -51.93 -25.49 -33.87
C ILE A 426 -50.40 -25.68 -34.01
N ALA A 427 -49.98 -26.86 -34.47
CA ALA A 427 -48.58 -27.21 -34.62
C ALA A 427 -48.20 -27.43 -36.09
#